data_c541fe1c064c524f45159477bdef6177
#
_entry.id   c541fe1c064c524f45159477bdef6177
#
_cell.length_a   1.000
_cell.length_b   1.000
_cell.length_c   1.000
_cell.angle_alpha   90.00
_cell.angle_beta   90.00
_cell.angle_gamma   90.00
#
_symmetry.space_group_name_H-M   'P 1'
#
loop_
_entity.id
_entity.type
_entity.pdbx_description
1 polymer ?
#
loop_
_entity_poly.entity_id
_entity_poly.type
_entity_poly.pdbx_seq_one_letter_code
_entity_poly.pdbx_strand_id
1 'polypeptide(L)'
;MKKKTFFIILLSALALGLSACNPYTTHFVASSCAHSNTSDSAFLSFGSFDGAMAFTLECGNNEGSGIEYSGKLDKGSLVVYYDDAGKKTEWFSLKAGEQIEPTKKRFKEGKVYFVIETTDKCEEGSLDFRVVE
;
A
#
# COMPACT_ATOMS: atom_id res chain seq x y z
N MET A 1 -40.99 16.30 1.62
CA MET A 1 -40.25 15.96 0.39
C MET A 1 -38.87 16.59 0.34
N LYS A 2 -38.73 17.88 0.61
CA LYS A 2 -37.43 18.57 0.59
C LYS A 2 -36.43 17.99 1.58
N LYS A 3 -36.85 17.54 2.76
CA LYS A 3 -36.00 16.95 3.78
C LYS A 3 -35.41 15.60 3.34
N LYS A 4 -36.17 14.78 2.60
CA LYS A 4 -35.69 13.50 2.09
C LYS A 4 -34.64 13.68 1.00
N THR A 5 -34.84 14.66 0.12
CA THR A 5 -33.90 15.00 -0.93
C THR A 5 -32.58 15.50 -0.34
N PHE A 6 -32.66 16.36 0.68
CA PHE A 6 -31.47 16.85 1.38
C PHE A 6 -30.67 15.71 2.05
N PHE A 7 -31.39 14.79 2.68
CA PHE A 7 -30.76 13.63 3.33
C PHE A 7 -30.04 12.73 2.33
N ILE A 8 -30.63 12.50 1.16
CA ILE A 8 -30.02 11.71 0.10
C ILE A 8 -28.72 12.36 -0.40
N ILE A 9 -28.73 13.69 -0.56
CA ILE A 9 -27.54 14.43 -0.99
C ILE A 9 -26.42 14.31 0.05
N LEU A 10 -26.75 14.41 1.32
CA LEU A 10 -25.78 14.28 2.40
C LEU A 10 -25.15 12.89 2.43
N LEU A 11 -25.96 11.86 2.26
CA LEU A 11 -25.49 10.49 2.22
C LEU A 11 -24.59 10.25 1.00
N SER A 12 -24.94 10.83 -0.13
CA SER A 12 -24.13 10.74 -1.34
C SER A 12 -22.77 11.42 -1.18
N ALA A 13 -22.72 12.58 -0.54
CA ALA A 13 -21.47 13.28 -0.25
C ALA A 13 -20.57 12.46 0.69
N LEU A 14 -21.16 11.81 1.68
CA LEU A 14 -20.41 10.95 2.60
C LEU A 14 -19.82 9.74 1.88
N ALA A 15 -20.58 9.12 0.98
CA ALA A 15 -20.10 8.00 0.17
C ALA A 15 -18.94 8.41 -0.73
N LEU A 16 -19.00 9.59 -1.33
CA LEU A 16 -17.91 10.14 -2.14
C LEU A 16 -16.65 10.38 -1.31
N GLY A 17 -16.82 10.87 -0.08
CA GLY A 17 -15.69 11.05 0.85
C GLY A 17 -14.99 9.75 1.17
N LEU A 18 -15.74 8.67 1.37
CA LEU A 18 -15.19 7.34 1.61
C LEU A 18 -14.48 6.76 0.38
N SER A 19 -14.98 7.04 -0.82
CA SER A 19 -14.37 6.56 -2.06
C SER A 19 -13.05 7.24 -2.39
N ALA A 20 -12.71 8.36 -1.72
CA ALA A 20 -11.41 9.01 -1.86
C ALA A 20 -10.30 8.29 -1.09
N CYS A 21 -10.62 7.27 -0.28
CA CYS A 21 -9.65 6.44 0.41
C CYS A 21 -9.02 5.43 -0.55
N ASN A 22 -7.97 4.74 -0.06
CA ASN A 22 -7.25 3.73 -0.83
C ASN A 22 -8.24 2.73 -1.48
N PRO A 23 -8.16 2.50 -2.81
CA PRO A 23 -9.06 1.59 -3.51
C PRO A 23 -8.84 0.11 -3.17
N TYR A 24 -7.75 -0.22 -2.49
CA TYR A 24 -7.44 -1.60 -2.11
C TYR A 24 -7.86 -1.86 -0.67
N THR A 25 -8.23 -3.11 -0.38
CA THR A 25 -8.67 -3.52 0.96
C THR A 25 -7.52 -4.12 1.75
N THR A 26 -7.57 -3.93 3.07
CA THR A 26 -6.66 -4.57 4.01
C THR A 26 -7.42 -5.70 4.71
N HIS A 27 -6.91 -6.92 4.59
CA HIS A 27 -7.43 -8.09 5.30
C HIS A 27 -6.31 -9.12 5.43
N PHE A 28 -5.97 -9.47 6.66
CA PHE A 28 -4.85 -10.37 6.90
C PHE A 28 -4.95 -11.07 8.25
N VAL A 29 -4.21 -12.16 8.38
CA VAL A 29 -3.91 -12.82 9.63
C VAL A 29 -2.39 -12.76 9.81
N ALA A 30 -1.94 -12.29 10.97
CA ALA A 30 -0.51 -12.09 11.20
C ALA A 30 -0.15 -12.35 12.65
N SER A 31 1.12 -12.67 12.89
CA SER A 31 1.70 -12.74 14.23
C SER A 31 2.94 -11.86 14.30
N SER A 32 3.22 -11.29 15.47
CA SER A 32 4.34 -10.37 15.68
C SER A 32 4.41 -9.31 14.59
N CYS A 33 3.25 -8.71 14.29
CA CYS A 33 3.10 -7.77 13.17
C CYS A 33 3.19 -6.34 13.66
N ALA A 34 4.04 -5.55 13.01
CA ALA A 34 4.13 -4.11 13.19
C ALA A 34 4.01 -3.45 11.83
N HIS A 35 3.23 -2.38 11.75
CA HIS A 35 3.07 -1.63 10.52
C HIS A 35 2.75 -0.18 10.81
N SER A 36 3.10 0.69 9.89
CA SER A 36 2.67 2.09 9.94
C SER A 36 2.54 2.65 8.54
N ASN A 37 1.76 3.71 8.42
CA ASN A 37 1.59 4.43 7.17
C ASN A 37 1.38 5.91 7.46
N THR A 38 2.33 6.73 7.06
CA THR A 38 2.24 8.19 7.07
C THR A 38 2.19 8.67 5.62
N SER A 39 2.11 9.98 5.39
CA SER A 39 2.11 10.51 4.02
C SER A 39 3.43 10.25 3.26
N ASP A 40 4.54 10.10 3.97
CA ASP A 40 5.87 9.96 3.38
C ASP A 40 6.57 8.64 3.67
N SER A 41 5.97 7.75 4.48
CA SER A 41 6.57 6.45 4.79
C SER A 41 5.52 5.39 5.09
N ALA A 42 5.89 4.15 4.85
CA ALA A 42 5.10 2.98 5.21
C ALA A 42 6.04 1.81 5.49
N PHE A 43 5.68 0.99 6.44
CA PHE A 43 6.42 -0.25 6.67
C PHE A 43 5.50 -1.37 7.15
N LEU A 44 5.96 -2.59 6.91
CA LEU A 44 5.34 -3.81 7.39
C LEU A 44 6.46 -4.75 7.84
N SER A 45 6.35 -5.24 9.07
CA SER A 45 7.27 -6.23 9.64
C SER A 45 6.45 -7.29 10.34
N PHE A 46 6.83 -8.55 10.20
CA PHE A 46 6.02 -9.64 10.75
C PHE A 46 6.84 -10.89 11.07
N GLY A 47 6.34 -11.66 12.03
CA GLY A 47 6.74 -13.04 12.24
C GLY A 47 6.01 -13.96 11.29
N SER A 48 4.70 -13.75 11.09
CA SER A 48 3.91 -14.39 10.03
C SER A 48 2.90 -13.41 9.46
N PHE A 49 2.56 -13.57 8.19
CA PHE A 49 1.61 -12.72 7.49
C PHE A 49 0.94 -13.50 6.36
N ASP A 50 -0.38 -13.43 6.31
CA ASP A 50 -1.18 -14.06 5.26
C ASP A 50 -2.37 -13.15 4.95
N GLY A 51 -2.41 -12.64 3.72
CA GLY A 51 -3.48 -11.76 3.29
C GLY A 51 -2.99 -10.55 2.49
N ALA A 52 -3.61 -9.41 2.71
CA ALA A 52 -3.32 -8.18 1.98
C ALA A 52 -3.31 -6.97 2.92
N MET A 53 -2.39 -6.05 2.67
CA MET A 53 -2.32 -4.79 3.41
C MET A 53 -2.12 -3.63 2.44
N ALA A 54 -3.02 -2.68 2.47
CA ALA A 54 -3.01 -1.51 1.60
C ALA A 54 -2.35 -0.31 2.29
N PHE A 55 -1.61 0.47 1.52
CA PHE A 55 -0.93 1.68 1.98
C PHE A 55 -1.13 2.82 0.99
N THR A 56 -0.90 4.03 1.46
CA THR A 56 -0.96 5.24 0.64
C THR A 56 0.23 6.14 0.99
N LEU A 57 0.94 6.59 -0.03
CA LEU A 57 2.02 7.57 0.11
C LEU A 57 1.75 8.76 -0.82
N GLU A 58 2.34 9.89 -0.50
CA GLU A 58 2.18 11.11 -1.27
C GLU A 58 3.51 11.53 -1.88
N CYS A 59 3.62 11.48 -3.20
CA CYS A 59 4.83 11.89 -3.91
C CYS A 59 4.77 13.36 -4.29
N GLY A 60 5.91 14.05 -4.18
CA GLY A 60 6.06 15.42 -4.58
C GLY A 60 6.27 15.58 -6.09
N ASN A 61 6.44 16.82 -6.53
CA ASN A 61 6.54 17.18 -7.94
C ASN A 61 7.98 17.41 -8.44
N ASN A 62 8.98 17.18 -7.60
CA ASN A 62 10.37 17.32 -7.99
C ASN A 62 10.81 16.23 -8.96
N GLU A 63 11.69 16.51 -9.89
CA GLU A 63 12.17 15.54 -10.88
C GLU A 63 12.80 14.29 -10.24
N GLY A 64 13.40 14.45 -9.05
CA GLY A 64 13.98 13.35 -8.32
C GLY A 64 13.02 12.57 -7.43
N SER A 65 11.76 12.98 -7.35
CA SER A 65 10.79 12.38 -6.45
C SER A 65 10.43 10.95 -6.84
N GLY A 66 10.25 10.12 -5.83
CA GLY A 66 9.83 8.74 -6.00
C GLY A 66 9.69 8.06 -4.66
N ILE A 67 9.58 6.75 -4.68
CA ILE A 67 9.51 5.94 -3.47
C ILE A 67 10.72 5.01 -3.44
N GLU A 68 11.50 5.14 -2.37
CA GLU A 68 12.56 4.18 -2.09
C GLU A 68 11.95 3.01 -1.35
N TYR A 69 12.21 1.81 -1.83
CA TYR A 69 11.65 0.61 -1.23
C TYR A 69 12.72 -0.46 -1.04
N SER A 70 12.55 -1.25 -0.01
CA SER A 70 13.43 -2.37 0.32
C SER A 70 12.63 -3.42 1.06
N GLY A 71 13.17 -4.62 1.14
CA GLY A 71 12.51 -5.69 1.86
C GLY A 71 13.28 -6.98 1.88
N LYS A 72 12.82 -7.87 2.72
CA LYS A 72 13.35 -9.23 2.82
C LYS A 72 12.24 -10.17 3.25
N LEU A 73 12.35 -11.42 2.85
CA LEU A 73 11.40 -12.47 3.20
C LEU A 73 12.14 -13.77 3.40
N ASP A 74 11.88 -14.42 4.53
CA ASP A 74 12.52 -15.71 4.85
C ASP A 74 11.74 -16.88 4.25
N LYS A 75 10.41 -16.89 4.40
CA LYS A 75 9.55 -17.96 3.90
C LYS A 75 8.27 -17.40 3.27
N GLY A 76 7.77 -18.09 2.26
CA GLY A 76 6.55 -17.74 1.57
C GLY A 76 6.81 -16.93 0.31
N SER A 77 5.77 -16.27 -0.17
CA SER A 77 5.87 -15.38 -1.33
C SER A 77 4.83 -14.28 -1.27
N LEU A 78 5.20 -13.10 -1.73
CA LEU A 78 4.31 -11.95 -1.79
C LEU A 78 4.57 -11.13 -3.04
N VAL A 79 3.57 -10.35 -3.43
CA VAL A 79 3.66 -9.40 -4.54
C VAL A 79 3.15 -8.06 -4.05
N VAL A 80 3.82 -7.00 -4.44
CA VAL A 80 3.38 -5.62 -4.19
C VAL A 80 2.85 -5.06 -5.49
N TYR A 81 1.64 -4.54 -5.45
CA TYR A 81 0.98 -3.89 -6.59
C TYR A 81 0.76 -2.42 -6.27
N TYR A 82 0.78 -1.57 -7.29
CA TYR A 82 0.38 -0.17 -7.15
C TYR A 82 -0.74 0.16 -8.13
N ASP A 83 -1.46 1.24 -7.83
CA ASP A 83 -2.51 1.73 -8.70
C ASP A 83 -1.93 2.68 -9.74
N ASP A 84 -2.11 2.35 -11.02
CA ASP A 84 -1.70 3.20 -12.12
C ASP A 84 -2.95 3.58 -12.93
N ALA A 85 -3.46 4.78 -12.66
CA ALA A 85 -4.66 5.31 -13.32
C ALA A 85 -5.87 4.35 -13.26
N GLY A 86 -6.11 3.78 -12.08
CA GLY A 86 -7.20 2.83 -11.84
C GLY A 86 -6.86 1.39 -12.18
N LYS A 87 -5.64 1.12 -12.63
CA LYS A 87 -5.19 -0.21 -13.01
C LYS A 87 -4.20 -0.77 -11.99
N LYS A 88 -4.49 -1.94 -11.47
CA LYS A 88 -3.60 -2.66 -10.54
C LYS A 88 -2.40 -3.19 -11.29
N THR A 89 -1.21 -2.69 -10.96
CA THR A 89 0.04 -2.97 -11.69
C THR A 89 1.07 -3.56 -10.74
N GLU A 90 1.75 -4.62 -11.14
CA GLU A 90 2.79 -5.21 -10.31
C GLU A 90 3.97 -4.25 -10.17
N TRP A 91 4.42 -4.08 -8.94
CA TRP A 91 5.60 -3.27 -8.61
C TRP A 91 6.83 -4.17 -8.44
N PHE A 92 6.76 -5.09 -7.49
CA PHE A 92 7.82 -6.07 -7.25
C PHE A 92 7.26 -7.26 -6.46
N SER A 93 8.05 -8.31 -6.40
CA SER A 93 7.70 -9.51 -5.64
C SER A 93 8.89 -9.99 -4.81
N LEU A 94 8.59 -10.75 -3.75
CA LEU A 94 9.59 -11.42 -2.93
C LEU A 94 9.18 -12.87 -2.75
N LYS A 95 10.18 -13.76 -2.90
CA LYS A 95 10.05 -15.18 -2.60
C LYS A 95 10.95 -15.53 -1.42
N ALA A 96 10.78 -16.73 -0.90
CA ALA A 96 11.56 -17.21 0.24
C ALA A 96 13.07 -17.04 0.03
N GLY A 97 13.72 -16.40 1.00
CA GLY A 97 15.15 -16.15 0.98
C GLY A 97 15.59 -14.95 0.15
N GLU A 98 14.67 -14.25 -0.49
CA GLU A 98 15.00 -13.07 -1.29
C GLU A 98 15.06 -11.79 -0.46
N GLN A 99 15.89 -10.87 -0.93
CA GLN A 99 16.07 -9.55 -0.34
C GLN A 99 16.17 -8.52 -1.47
N ILE A 100 15.54 -7.37 -1.26
CA ILE A 100 15.65 -6.22 -2.14
C ILE A 100 16.37 -5.12 -1.39
N GLU A 101 17.55 -4.72 -1.89
CA GLU A 101 18.28 -3.58 -1.37
C GLU A 101 17.53 -2.28 -1.69
N PRO A 102 17.75 -1.20 -0.93
CA PRO A 102 17.06 0.06 -1.18
C PRO A 102 17.14 0.48 -2.64
N THR A 103 15.97 0.59 -3.26
CA THR A 103 15.80 0.87 -4.68
C THR A 103 14.73 1.92 -4.84
N LYS A 104 14.92 2.86 -5.75
CA LYS A 104 13.97 3.94 -5.99
C LYS A 104 13.15 3.68 -7.23
N LYS A 105 11.83 3.87 -7.12
CA LYS A 105 10.92 3.92 -8.26
C LYS A 105 10.32 5.32 -8.35
N ARG A 106 10.33 5.91 -9.53
CA ARG A 106 9.72 7.21 -9.76
C ARG A 106 8.21 7.04 -9.94
N PHE A 107 7.47 7.94 -9.31
CA PHE A 107 6.02 8.04 -9.44
C PHE A 107 5.64 9.47 -9.78
N LYS A 108 4.49 9.64 -10.41
CA LYS A 108 3.93 10.95 -10.67
C LYS A 108 3.56 11.63 -9.36
N GLU A 109 3.54 12.97 -9.36
CA GLU A 109 3.04 13.76 -8.24
C GLU A 109 1.64 13.29 -7.84
N GLY A 110 1.41 13.21 -6.54
CA GLY A 110 0.13 12.87 -5.95
C GLY A 110 0.17 11.62 -5.11
N LYS A 111 -1.00 11.10 -4.80
CA LYS A 111 -1.15 9.92 -3.96
C LYS A 111 -0.83 8.65 -4.74
N VAL A 112 -0.01 7.81 -4.14
CA VAL A 112 0.30 6.48 -4.65
C VAL A 112 -0.37 5.47 -3.74
N TYR A 113 -1.31 4.73 -4.28
CA TYR A 113 -2.00 3.65 -3.58
C TYR A 113 -1.31 2.34 -3.94
N PHE A 114 -0.99 1.54 -2.95
CA PHE A 114 -0.37 0.25 -3.19
C PHE A 114 -0.82 -0.79 -2.17
N VAL A 115 -0.64 -2.05 -2.50
CA VAL A 115 -1.08 -3.18 -1.68
C VAL A 115 -0.03 -4.29 -1.72
N ILE A 116 0.24 -4.84 -0.54
CA ILE A 116 1.10 -6.01 -0.37
C ILE A 116 0.17 -7.21 -0.26
N GLU A 117 0.31 -8.18 -1.15
CA GLU A 117 -0.53 -9.39 -1.16
C GLU A 117 0.34 -10.64 -1.09
N THR A 118 0.01 -11.55 -0.19
CA THR A 118 0.68 -12.84 -0.15
C THR A 118 0.09 -13.77 -1.20
N THR A 119 0.95 -14.55 -1.87
CA THR A 119 0.54 -15.67 -2.70
C THR A 119 0.62 -16.97 -1.91
N ASP A 120 1.57 -17.03 -0.97
CA ASP A 120 1.67 -18.07 0.05
C ASP A 120 1.90 -17.40 1.39
N LYS A 121 1.45 -18.04 2.48
CA LYS A 121 1.71 -17.52 3.82
C LYS A 121 3.20 -17.21 4.01
N CYS A 122 3.49 -16.00 4.45
CA CYS A 122 4.85 -15.52 4.66
C CYS A 122 5.27 -15.62 6.12
N GLU A 123 6.56 -15.88 6.35
CA GLU A 123 7.15 -15.91 7.69
C GLU A 123 8.45 -15.12 7.69
N GLU A 124 8.69 -14.39 8.77
CA GLU A 124 9.88 -13.59 8.99
C GLU A 124 10.23 -12.68 7.81
N GLY A 125 9.54 -11.57 7.73
CA GLY A 125 9.73 -10.60 6.65
C GLY A 125 9.54 -9.17 7.08
N SER A 126 10.05 -8.27 6.24
CA SER A 126 9.86 -6.83 6.41
C SER A 126 9.90 -6.13 5.06
N LEU A 127 9.12 -5.06 4.96
CA LEU A 127 9.07 -4.20 3.79
C LEU A 127 9.07 -2.75 4.26
N ASP A 128 9.87 -1.92 3.61
CA ASP A 128 9.98 -0.49 3.92
C ASP A 128 9.77 0.32 2.65
N PHE A 129 9.01 1.41 2.81
CA PHE A 129 8.73 2.35 1.73
C PHE A 129 8.89 3.77 2.25
N ARG A 130 9.57 4.60 1.50
CA ARG A 130 9.80 6.00 1.90
C ARG A 130 9.79 6.91 0.69
N VAL A 131 9.04 8.00 0.78
CA VAL A 131 9.07 9.04 -0.25
C VAL A 131 10.42 9.75 -0.18
N VAL A 132 11.08 9.90 -1.31
CA VAL A 132 12.36 10.57 -1.45
C VAL A 132 12.27 11.64 -2.53
N GLU A 133 13.04 12.70 -2.39
CA GLU A 133 13.05 13.81 -3.33
C GLU A 133 14.41 14.04 -3.98
#